data_6b1f8dd2fb6ddeaeb48a713fb3ed0e0e
#
_entry.id   6b1f8dd2fb6ddeaeb48a713fb3ed0e0e
#
_cell.length_a   1.000
_cell.length_b   1.000
_cell.length_c   1.000
_cell.angle_alpha   90.00
_cell.angle_beta   90.00
_cell.angle_gamma   90.00
#
_symmetry.space_group_name_H-M   'P 1'
#
loop_
_entity.id
_entity.type
_entity.pdbx_description
1 polymer ?
#
loop_
_entity_poly.entity_id
_entity_poly.type
_entity_poly.pdbx_seq_one_letter_code
_entity_poly.pdbx_strand_id
1 'polypeptide(L)'
;PLDSEMICILRLYPNGIIIMDMNIVGGHMNIQNEKVNTKLLYSVGYVPEVDKYILSCVVTWVAWYNRYYEITKEEYEAFGTERLDQLASRFRELECKSDRFLFSDRDEENTTEQNALRTGMKQKEIFYNVHKLLDKAQIPVSYQIESFKRMIDNSKFDMELKIDIMEYRTRVFCYERGTLVFEKYVDDRTLLEYLILNEVVCSYFCVLAGKQHVKTDGYIDMDWERKSEKDAFAAIGDPYKTMYEEGISIFKI
;
A
#
# COMPACT_ATOMS: atom_id res chain seq x y z
N PRO A 1 6.72 3.76 -28.92
CA PRO A 1 6.37 2.39 -28.72
C PRO A 1 7.14 1.95 -27.50
N LEU A 2 6.48 1.90 -26.37
CA LEU A 2 7.03 1.43 -25.11
C LEU A 2 6.54 -0.01 -24.96
N ASP A 3 7.47 -0.94 -25.11
CA ASP A 3 7.27 -2.33 -24.77
C ASP A 3 7.11 -2.41 -23.24
N SER A 4 5.87 -2.54 -22.80
CA SER A 4 5.57 -2.95 -21.44
C SER A 4 5.83 -4.45 -21.35
N GLU A 5 6.96 -4.86 -20.79
CA GLU A 5 7.23 -6.24 -20.44
C GLU A 5 6.19 -6.72 -19.42
N MET A 6 5.35 -7.61 -19.89
CA MET A 6 4.34 -8.29 -19.09
C MET A 6 5.04 -9.38 -18.26
N ILE A 7 5.33 -9.11 -16.99
CA ILE A 7 5.93 -10.10 -16.09
C ILE A 7 4.80 -11.01 -15.58
N CYS A 8 4.77 -12.24 -16.09
CA CYS A 8 3.87 -13.29 -15.62
C CYS A 8 4.53 -14.03 -14.44
N ILE A 9 4.01 -13.89 -13.23
CA ILE A 9 4.46 -14.67 -12.08
C ILE A 9 3.53 -15.87 -11.90
N LEU A 10 4.06 -17.09 -12.11
CA LEU A 10 3.36 -18.34 -11.85
C LEU A 10 3.49 -18.70 -10.36
N ARG A 11 2.40 -18.65 -9.60
CA ARG A 11 2.35 -19.21 -8.23
C ARG A 11 1.79 -20.63 -8.26
N LEU A 12 2.60 -21.59 -7.79
CA LEU A 12 2.17 -22.96 -7.52
C LEU A 12 1.56 -23.05 -6.12
N TYR A 13 0.28 -23.38 -6.05
CA TYR A 13 -0.38 -23.70 -4.78
C TYR A 13 -0.25 -25.19 -4.44
N PRO A 14 -0.32 -25.59 -3.14
CA PRO A 14 -0.10 -26.96 -2.68
C PRO A 14 -1.03 -28.03 -3.30
N ASN A 15 -2.11 -27.61 -3.94
CA ASN A 15 -3.11 -28.47 -4.61
C ASN A 15 -2.91 -28.57 -6.13
N GLY A 16 -1.75 -28.15 -6.67
CA GLY A 16 -1.40 -28.32 -8.09
C GLY A 16 -2.11 -27.37 -9.05
N ILE A 17 -2.81 -26.35 -8.55
CA ILE A 17 -3.45 -25.33 -9.38
C ILE A 17 -2.41 -24.26 -9.71
N ILE A 18 -2.12 -24.08 -10.99
CA ILE A 18 -1.32 -22.96 -11.49
C ILE A 18 -2.28 -21.81 -11.73
N ILE A 19 -2.25 -20.79 -10.87
CA ILE A 19 -2.90 -19.53 -11.17
C ILE A 19 -1.85 -18.67 -11.87
N MET A 20 -2.15 -18.22 -13.09
CA MET A 20 -1.39 -17.15 -13.72
C MET A 20 -1.68 -15.87 -12.92
N ASP A 21 -0.79 -15.52 -12.01
CA ASP A 21 -0.77 -14.20 -11.41
C ASP A 21 -0.28 -13.24 -12.52
N MET A 22 -1.22 -12.79 -13.33
CA MET A 22 -0.96 -11.63 -14.17
C MET A 22 -0.87 -10.47 -13.19
N ASN A 23 0.33 -10.02 -12.89
CA ASN A 23 0.53 -8.74 -12.21
C ASN A 23 -0.07 -7.65 -13.08
N ILE A 24 -1.38 -7.47 -12.95
CA ILE A 24 -2.01 -6.24 -13.31
C ILE A 24 -1.44 -5.22 -12.34
N VAL A 25 -0.80 -4.20 -12.87
CA VAL A 25 -0.36 -3.00 -12.16
C VAL A 25 -1.61 -2.29 -11.62
N GLY A 26 -2.19 -2.85 -10.59
CA GLY A 26 -3.32 -2.38 -9.83
C GLY A 26 -3.15 -2.94 -8.43
N GLY A 27 -2.88 -2.11 -7.43
CA GLY A 27 -2.66 -2.56 -6.07
C GLY A 27 -3.82 -3.44 -5.62
N HIS A 28 -3.52 -4.71 -5.32
CA HIS A 28 -4.50 -5.62 -4.74
C HIS A 28 -4.94 -5.06 -3.39
N MET A 29 -6.25 -4.97 -3.21
CA MET A 29 -6.85 -4.65 -1.92
C MET A 29 -6.45 -5.70 -0.89
N ASN A 30 -6.15 -5.29 0.34
CA ASN A 30 -5.89 -6.24 1.43
C ASN A 30 -7.19 -6.89 1.91
N ILE A 31 -7.59 -7.94 1.21
CA ILE A 31 -8.80 -8.69 1.54
C ILE A 31 -8.46 -9.73 2.60
N GLN A 32 -8.96 -9.55 3.80
CA GLN A 32 -8.77 -10.51 4.89
C GLN A 32 -9.72 -11.69 4.77
N ASN A 33 -9.23 -12.88 5.14
CA ASN A 33 -10.00 -14.14 5.09
C ASN A 33 -10.64 -14.39 3.73
N GLU A 34 -9.90 -14.08 2.68
CA GLU A 34 -10.37 -14.22 1.31
C GLU A 34 -10.69 -15.67 0.96
N LYS A 35 -11.87 -15.90 0.36
CA LYS A 35 -12.32 -17.16 -0.19
C LYS A 35 -12.50 -16.98 -1.69
N VAL A 36 -11.84 -17.83 -2.51
CA VAL A 36 -11.79 -17.67 -3.96
C VAL A 36 -12.56 -18.79 -4.67
N ASN A 37 -13.46 -18.42 -5.56
CA ASN A 37 -14.12 -19.33 -6.49
C ASN A 37 -13.48 -19.19 -7.88
N THR A 38 -12.51 -20.06 -8.18
CA THR A 38 -11.75 -20.04 -9.43
C THR A 38 -12.58 -20.47 -10.65
N LYS A 39 -13.67 -21.19 -10.48
CA LYS A 39 -14.56 -21.62 -11.58
C LYS A 39 -15.43 -20.47 -12.07
N LEU A 40 -15.94 -19.70 -11.14
CA LEU A 40 -16.81 -18.56 -11.42
C LEU A 40 -16.09 -17.23 -11.34
N LEU A 41 -14.77 -17.23 -11.17
CA LEU A 41 -13.89 -16.05 -11.20
C LEU A 41 -14.38 -14.93 -10.28
N TYR A 42 -14.70 -15.26 -9.01
CA TYR A 42 -14.99 -14.28 -7.98
C TYR A 42 -14.33 -14.65 -6.66
N SER A 43 -14.13 -13.67 -5.81
CA SER A 43 -13.71 -13.88 -4.42
C SER A 43 -14.57 -13.07 -3.46
N VAL A 44 -14.56 -13.47 -2.18
CA VAL A 44 -15.20 -12.74 -1.10
C VAL A 44 -14.27 -12.64 0.10
N GLY A 45 -14.33 -11.53 0.81
CA GLY A 45 -13.56 -11.34 2.03
C GLY A 45 -13.92 -10.05 2.75
N TYR A 46 -13.20 -9.76 3.82
CA TYR A 46 -13.40 -8.56 4.62
C TYR A 46 -12.30 -7.54 4.36
N VAL A 47 -12.67 -6.28 4.18
CA VAL A 47 -11.75 -5.17 3.98
C VAL A 47 -11.82 -4.22 5.17
N PRO A 48 -10.83 -4.27 6.09
CA PRO A 48 -10.83 -3.48 7.33
C PRO A 48 -10.85 -1.98 7.09
N GLU A 49 -10.23 -1.53 6.00
CA GLU A 49 -10.07 -0.11 5.67
C GLU A 49 -11.40 0.60 5.45
N VAL A 50 -12.43 -0.14 5.04
CA VAL A 50 -13.78 0.36 4.83
C VAL A 50 -14.82 -0.30 5.74
N ASP A 51 -14.38 -1.22 6.61
CA ASP A 51 -15.26 -2.01 7.51
C ASP A 51 -16.40 -2.70 6.76
N LYS A 52 -16.06 -3.39 5.65
CA LYS A 52 -17.05 -4.05 4.77
C LYS A 52 -16.61 -5.44 4.36
N TYR A 53 -17.60 -6.33 4.22
CA TYR A 53 -17.44 -7.53 3.41
C TYR A 53 -17.63 -7.16 1.95
N ILE A 54 -16.79 -7.71 1.09
CA ILE A 54 -16.83 -7.43 -0.35
C ILE A 54 -16.88 -8.72 -1.15
N LEU A 55 -17.45 -8.61 -2.34
CA LEU A 55 -17.36 -9.59 -3.41
C LEU A 55 -16.61 -8.93 -4.58
N SER A 56 -15.52 -9.55 -4.99
CA SER A 56 -14.72 -9.15 -6.15
C SER A 56 -15.06 -10.04 -7.33
N CYS A 57 -15.49 -9.45 -8.45
CA CYS A 57 -15.68 -10.16 -9.71
C CYS A 57 -14.58 -9.84 -10.69
N VAL A 58 -13.90 -10.86 -11.20
CA VAL A 58 -12.97 -10.70 -12.32
C VAL A 58 -13.74 -10.41 -13.60
N VAL A 59 -13.36 -9.33 -14.28
CA VAL A 59 -13.88 -8.96 -15.60
C VAL A 59 -12.80 -9.26 -16.64
N THR A 60 -13.17 -10.01 -17.67
CA THR A 60 -12.28 -10.34 -18.78
C THR A 60 -12.47 -9.32 -19.90
N TRP A 61 -11.47 -8.49 -20.11
CA TRP A 61 -11.38 -7.52 -21.20
C TRP A 61 -10.02 -7.70 -21.93
N VAL A 62 -9.48 -6.66 -22.53
CA VAL A 62 -8.12 -6.69 -23.10
C VAL A 62 -7.08 -7.05 -22.02
N ALA A 63 -7.27 -6.58 -20.79
CA ALA A 63 -6.61 -7.02 -19.58
C ALA A 63 -7.66 -7.42 -18.55
N TRP A 64 -7.32 -8.32 -17.64
CA TRP A 64 -8.21 -8.72 -16.57
C TRP A 64 -8.16 -7.68 -15.46
N TYR A 65 -9.33 -7.33 -14.90
CA TYR A 65 -9.46 -6.39 -13.79
C TYR A 65 -10.63 -6.79 -12.89
N ASN A 66 -10.74 -6.19 -11.72
CA ASN A 66 -11.78 -6.52 -10.76
C ASN A 66 -12.80 -5.40 -10.64
N ARG A 67 -14.05 -5.79 -10.40
CA ARG A 67 -15.11 -4.94 -9.89
C ARG A 67 -15.47 -5.40 -8.49
N TYR A 68 -15.63 -4.46 -7.57
CA TYR A 68 -15.84 -4.72 -6.16
C TYR A 68 -17.23 -4.28 -5.73
N TYR A 69 -17.91 -5.15 -4.98
CA TYR A 69 -19.29 -4.94 -4.54
C TYR A 69 -19.39 -5.20 -3.05
N GLU A 70 -20.18 -4.36 -2.34
CA GLU A 70 -20.49 -4.59 -0.94
C GLU A 70 -21.41 -5.79 -0.79
N ILE A 71 -21.08 -6.67 0.17
CA ILE A 71 -21.93 -7.80 0.56
C ILE A 71 -22.11 -7.81 2.08
N THR A 72 -23.12 -8.54 2.56
CA THR A 72 -23.30 -8.72 3.99
C THR A 72 -22.41 -9.83 4.53
N LYS A 73 -22.27 -9.89 5.85
CA LYS A 73 -21.55 -10.98 6.52
C LYS A 73 -22.18 -12.33 6.24
N GLU A 74 -23.51 -12.41 6.22
CA GLU A 74 -24.26 -13.62 5.93
C GLU A 74 -24.01 -14.08 4.48
N GLU A 75 -23.88 -13.15 3.54
CA GLU A 75 -23.52 -13.46 2.16
C GLU A 75 -22.08 -13.96 2.06
N TYR A 76 -21.13 -13.37 2.80
CA TYR A 76 -19.77 -13.88 2.90
C TYR A 76 -19.72 -15.30 3.49
N GLU A 77 -20.52 -15.59 4.53
CA GLU A 77 -20.61 -16.92 5.15
C GLU A 77 -21.26 -17.96 4.21
N ALA A 78 -22.09 -17.51 3.27
CA ALA A 78 -22.71 -18.36 2.25
C ALA A 78 -21.75 -18.76 1.10
N PHE A 79 -20.44 -18.53 1.22
CA PHE A 79 -19.47 -18.93 0.21
C PHE A 79 -19.54 -20.44 -0.08
N GLY A 80 -19.55 -20.81 -1.36
CA GLY A 80 -19.69 -22.19 -1.82
C GLY A 80 -21.14 -22.66 -1.95
N THR A 81 -22.11 -21.77 -1.79
CA THR A 81 -23.54 -22.07 -2.03
C THR A 81 -24.00 -21.45 -3.35
N GLU A 82 -25.03 -22.06 -3.95
CA GLU A 82 -25.68 -21.56 -5.17
C GLU A 82 -26.20 -20.12 -5.01
N ARG A 83 -26.63 -19.75 -3.80
CA ARG A 83 -27.11 -18.39 -3.50
C ARG A 83 -26.06 -17.33 -3.75
N LEU A 84 -24.82 -17.57 -3.32
CA LEU A 84 -23.73 -16.61 -3.54
C LEU A 84 -23.26 -16.62 -5.00
N ASP A 85 -23.26 -17.79 -5.66
CA ASP A 85 -22.93 -17.90 -7.09
C ASP A 85 -23.92 -17.10 -7.94
N GLN A 86 -25.20 -17.14 -7.62
CA GLN A 86 -26.25 -16.36 -8.26
C GLN A 86 -26.06 -14.85 -8.00
N LEU A 87 -25.67 -14.45 -6.79
CA LEU A 87 -25.38 -13.05 -6.46
C LEU A 87 -24.19 -12.53 -7.28
N ALA A 88 -23.11 -13.31 -7.37
CA ALA A 88 -21.94 -12.96 -8.19
C ALA A 88 -22.31 -12.82 -9.67
N SER A 89 -23.16 -13.72 -10.20
CA SER A 89 -23.66 -13.63 -11.58
C SER A 89 -24.48 -12.36 -11.80
N ARG A 90 -25.36 -12.03 -10.85
CA ARG A 90 -26.17 -10.82 -10.90
C ARG A 90 -25.32 -9.54 -10.88
N PHE A 91 -24.26 -9.50 -10.07
CA PHE A 91 -23.35 -8.36 -10.06
C PHE A 91 -22.62 -8.18 -11.40
N ARG A 92 -22.25 -9.28 -12.08
CA ARG A 92 -21.69 -9.20 -13.43
C ARG A 92 -22.67 -8.65 -14.46
N GLU A 93 -23.96 -9.04 -14.37
CA GLU A 93 -24.98 -8.55 -15.28
C GLU A 93 -25.28 -7.06 -15.05
N LEU A 94 -25.31 -6.63 -13.80
CA LEU A 94 -25.58 -5.24 -13.42
C LEU A 94 -24.36 -4.34 -13.64
N GLU A 95 -23.16 -4.92 -13.60
CA GLU A 95 -21.90 -4.17 -13.71
C GLU A 95 -21.83 -3.00 -12.72
N CYS A 96 -21.35 -1.84 -13.17
CA CYS A 96 -21.25 -0.61 -12.37
C CYS A 96 -22.62 0.01 -12.02
N LYS A 97 -23.73 -0.53 -12.55
CA LYS A 97 -25.11 -0.07 -12.27
C LYS A 97 -25.69 -0.67 -11.00
N SER A 98 -24.99 -1.63 -10.38
CA SER A 98 -25.43 -2.17 -9.09
C SER A 98 -25.38 -1.09 -8.02
N ASP A 99 -26.43 -1.02 -7.18
CA ASP A 99 -26.49 -0.17 -5.99
C ASP A 99 -25.44 -0.54 -4.93
N ARG A 100 -24.87 -1.74 -5.04
CA ARG A 100 -23.80 -2.24 -4.19
C ARG A 100 -22.41 -2.12 -4.81
N PHE A 101 -22.29 -1.53 -6.01
CA PHE A 101 -21.00 -1.31 -6.64
C PHE A 101 -20.19 -0.30 -5.85
N LEU A 102 -18.97 -0.70 -5.43
CA LEU A 102 -18.06 0.15 -4.68
C LEU A 102 -17.11 0.89 -5.62
N PHE A 103 -16.37 0.15 -6.43
CA PHE A 103 -15.46 0.66 -7.47
C PHE A 103 -14.91 -0.49 -8.33
N SER A 104 -14.21 -0.11 -9.37
CA SER A 104 -13.47 -0.97 -10.29
C SER A 104 -11.99 -0.65 -10.28
N ASP A 105 -11.16 -1.60 -10.70
CA ASP A 105 -9.75 -1.32 -11.01
C ASP A 105 -9.59 -0.41 -12.23
N ARG A 106 -10.64 -0.22 -13.03
CA ARG A 106 -10.68 0.70 -14.16
C ARG A 106 -11.34 2.04 -13.77
N ASP A 107 -10.59 3.13 -13.93
CA ASP A 107 -11.05 4.49 -13.56
C ASP A 107 -12.28 4.94 -14.32
N GLU A 108 -12.37 4.58 -15.60
CA GLU A 108 -13.46 5.01 -16.44
C GLU A 108 -14.81 4.42 -16.00
N GLU A 109 -14.79 3.38 -15.16
CA GLU A 109 -15.99 2.77 -14.60
C GLU A 109 -16.41 3.41 -13.27
N ASN A 110 -15.54 4.25 -12.68
CA ASN A 110 -15.74 4.84 -11.37
C ASN A 110 -16.19 6.29 -11.45
N THR A 111 -16.96 6.73 -10.45
CA THR A 111 -17.13 8.16 -10.19
C THR A 111 -15.85 8.73 -9.53
N THR A 112 -15.78 10.06 -9.44
CA THR A 112 -14.69 10.75 -8.72
C THR A 112 -14.58 10.29 -7.28
N GLU A 113 -15.72 10.10 -6.59
CA GLU A 113 -15.78 9.65 -5.20
C GLU A 113 -15.31 8.20 -5.06
N GLN A 114 -15.64 7.32 -6.01
CA GLN A 114 -15.21 5.92 -6.03
C GLN A 114 -13.70 5.81 -6.27
N ASN A 115 -13.14 6.62 -7.16
CA ASN A 115 -11.69 6.70 -7.34
C ASN A 115 -10.98 7.23 -6.08
N ALA A 116 -11.53 8.24 -5.43
CA ALA A 116 -11.00 8.76 -4.16
C ALA A 116 -11.06 7.70 -3.05
N LEU A 117 -12.15 6.92 -2.96
CA LEU A 117 -12.29 5.81 -2.02
C LEU A 117 -11.20 4.76 -2.26
N ARG A 118 -11.00 4.33 -3.50
CA ARG A 118 -9.99 3.33 -3.88
C ARG A 118 -8.57 3.81 -3.54
N THR A 119 -8.24 5.05 -3.89
CA THR A 119 -6.94 5.66 -3.57
C THR A 119 -6.73 5.75 -2.07
N GLY A 120 -7.74 6.15 -1.32
CA GLY A 120 -7.68 6.21 0.15
C GLY A 120 -7.46 4.84 0.81
N MET A 121 -8.00 3.76 0.24
CA MET A 121 -7.74 2.40 0.72
C MET A 121 -6.31 1.95 0.46
N LYS A 122 -5.76 2.20 -0.73
CA LYS A 122 -4.34 1.91 -1.04
C LYS A 122 -3.40 2.61 -0.05
N GLN A 123 -3.68 3.87 0.23
CA GLN A 123 -2.91 4.66 1.20
C GLN A 123 -2.97 4.05 2.61
N LYS A 124 -4.16 3.70 3.08
CA LYS A 124 -4.35 3.06 4.40
C LYS A 124 -3.63 1.73 4.49
N GLU A 125 -3.69 0.92 3.44
CA GLU A 125 -3.01 -0.37 3.39
C GLU A 125 -1.48 -0.22 3.49
N ILE A 126 -0.90 0.71 2.73
CA ILE A 126 0.55 0.98 2.78
C ILE A 126 0.95 1.42 4.19
N PHE A 127 0.27 2.40 4.76
CA PHE A 127 0.59 2.88 6.11
C PHE A 127 0.35 1.84 7.19
N TYR A 128 -0.66 0.97 7.05
CA TYR A 128 -0.87 -0.14 7.97
C TYR A 128 0.28 -1.14 7.96
N ASN A 129 0.81 -1.50 6.79
CA ASN A 129 1.97 -2.38 6.70
C ASN A 129 3.22 -1.74 7.27
N VAL A 130 3.47 -0.49 6.93
CA VAL A 130 4.59 0.28 7.49
C VAL A 130 4.47 0.40 9.00
N HIS A 131 3.27 0.67 9.55
CA HIS A 131 3.00 0.68 10.99
C HIS A 131 3.46 -0.61 11.68
N LYS A 132 3.06 -1.78 11.16
CA LYS A 132 3.50 -3.09 11.71
C LYS A 132 5.02 -3.27 11.72
N LEU A 133 5.71 -2.72 10.74
CA LEU A 133 7.16 -2.78 10.65
C LEU A 133 7.81 -1.81 11.65
N LEU A 134 7.28 -0.60 11.79
CA LEU A 134 7.74 0.39 12.76
C LEU A 134 7.52 -0.06 14.22
N ASP A 135 6.47 -0.84 14.48
CA ASP A 135 6.24 -1.44 15.79
C ASP A 135 7.35 -2.42 16.18
N LYS A 136 7.89 -3.20 15.23
CA LYS A 136 9.08 -4.05 15.49
C LYS A 136 10.30 -3.23 15.88
N ALA A 137 10.46 -2.05 15.28
CA ALA A 137 11.51 -1.10 15.60
C ALA A 137 11.23 -0.26 16.86
N GLN A 138 10.10 -0.49 17.53
CA GLN A 138 9.67 0.21 18.75
C GLN A 138 9.53 1.73 18.58
N ILE A 139 9.23 2.20 17.36
CA ILE A 139 8.93 3.60 17.13
C ILE A 139 7.55 3.93 17.73
N PRO A 140 7.42 4.97 18.57
CA PRO A 140 6.14 5.29 19.21
C PRO A 140 5.01 5.56 18.22
N VAL A 141 3.83 4.97 18.46
CA VAL A 141 2.66 5.10 17.58
C VAL A 141 2.26 6.56 17.33
N SER A 142 2.36 7.41 18.35
CA SER A 142 2.07 8.85 18.21
C SER A 142 3.00 9.53 17.20
N TYR A 143 4.29 9.14 17.17
CA TYR A 143 5.26 9.66 16.22
C TYR A 143 4.97 9.16 14.80
N GLN A 144 4.62 7.88 14.65
CA GLN A 144 4.24 7.28 13.37
C GLN A 144 3.04 8.02 12.74
N ILE A 145 1.96 8.22 13.53
CA ILE A 145 0.74 8.92 13.07
C ILE A 145 1.07 10.33 12.61
N GLU A 146 1.87 11.05 13.38
CA GLU A 146 2.25 12.43 13.04
C GLU A 146 3.08 12.48 11.76
N SER A 147 4.05 11.54 11.60
CA SER A 147 4.86 11.44 10.39
C SER A 147 4.01 11.11 9.16
N PHE A 148 3.08 10.16 9.26
CA PHE A 148 2.17 9.81 8.16
C PHE A 148 1.31 11.00 7.74
N LYS A 149 0.76 11.76 8.71
CA LYS A 149 -0.02 12.98 8.41
C LYS A 149 0.82 13.99 7.65
N ARG A 150 2.08 14.23 8.07
CA ARG A 150 2.97 15.15 7.38
C ARG A 150 3.32 14.72 5.97
N MET A 151 3.49 13.41 5.71
CA MET A 151 3.79 12.88 4.38
C MET A 151 2.67 13.10 3.37
N ILE A 152 1.39 13.03 3.80
CA ILE A 152 0.21 13.14 2.92
C ILE A 152 -0.38 14.55 2.90
N ASP A 153 0.07 15.42 3.76
CA ASP A 153 -0.38 16.80 3.83
C ASP A 153 0.21 17.59 2.64
N ASN A 154 -0.57 18.50 2.09
CA ASN A 154 -0.17 19.35 0.98
C ASN A 154 0.71 20.55 1.40
N SER A 155 1.16 20.60 2.65
CA SER A 155 2.06 21.64 3.13
C SER A 155 3.41 21.55 2.41
N LYS A 156 4.01 22.71 2.13
CA LYS A 156 5.35 22.81 1.51
C LYS A 156 6.43 22.97 2.58
N PHE A 157 6.39 22.11 3.61
CA PHE A 157 7.45 22.09 4.62
C PHE A 157 8.75 21.59 4.02
N ASP A 158 9.85 22.17 4.50
CA ASP A 158 11.17 21.94 3.95
C ASP A 158 11.69 20.54 4.30
N MET A 159 12.26 19.88 3.29
CA MET A 159 13.01 18.64 3.38
C MET A 159 12.24 17.43 3.94
N GLU A 160 10.92 17.49 3.99
CA GLU A 160 10.11 16.34 4.36
C GLU A 160 9.68 15.55 3.13
N LEU A 161 9.72 14.22 3.23
CA LEU A 161 9.18 13.33 2.21
C LEU A 161 7.66 13.53 2.12
N LYS A 162 7.18 13.84 0.94
CA LYS A 162 5.75 13.92 0.60
C LYS A 162 5.38 12.77 -0.31
N ILE A 163 4.16 12.27 -0.13
CA ILE A 163 3.63 11.11 -0.86
C ILE A 163 2.25 11.46 -1.38
N ASP A 164 2.07 11.30 -2.68
CA ASP A 164 0.78 11.40 -3.36
C ASP A 164 0.49 10.06 -4.04
N ILE A 165 -0.44 9.29 -3.45
CA ILE A 165 -0.79 7.97 -3.94
C ILE A 165 -1.84 8.16 -5.04
N MET A 166 -1.39 8.00 -6.27
CA MET A 166 -2.23 8.01 -7.46
C MET A 166 -2.70 6.59 -7.79
N GLU A 167 -3.54 6.47 -8.79
CA GLU A 167 -4.11 5.21 -9.20
C GLU A 167 -3.09 4.15 -9.62
N TYR A 168 -2.21 4.49 -10.55
CA TYR A 168 -1.26 3.55 -11.15
C TYR A 168 0.17 3.68 -10.62
N ARG A 169 0.47 4.74 -9.88
CA ARG A 169 1.81 5.02 -9.37
C ARG A 169 1.75 5.94 -8.16
N THR A 170 2.79 5.91 -7.38
CA THR A 170 2.92 6.84 -6.26
C THR A 170 3.97 7.89 -6.59
N ARG A 171 3.58 9.14 -6.46
CA ARG A 171 4.49 10.26 -6.53
C ARG A 171 5.15 10.47 -5.17
N VAL A 172 6.47 10.46 -5.12
CA VAL A 172 7.27 10.85 -3.96
C VAL A 172 8.03 12.12 -4.30
N PHE A 173 7.99 13.09 -3.40
CA PHE A 173 8.57 14.41 -3.67
C PHE A 173 8.94 15.13 -2.39
N CYS A 174 9.80 16.14 -2.48
CA CYS A 174 10.07 17.04 -1.37
C CYS A 174 10.31 18.48 -1.84
N TYR A 175 10.12 19.41 -0.91
CA TYR A 175 10.35 20.82 -1.11
C TYR A 175 11.53 21.31 -0.26
N GLU A 176 12.26 22.30 -0.77
CA GLU A 176 13.20 23.12 -0.01
C GLU A 176 12.83 24.59 -0.20
N ARG A 177 12.55 25.27 0.90
CA ARG A 177 12.14 26.71 0.90
C ARG A 177 10.98 27.00 -0.06
N GLY A 178 10.03 26.08 -0.11
CA GLY A 178 8.85 26.18 -0.97
C GLY A 178 9.09 25.82 -2.44
N THR A 179 10.32 25.45 -2.84
CA THR A 179 10.68 25.01 -4.19
C THR A 179 10.72 23.49 -4.23
N LEU A 180 10.10 22.89 -5.26
CA LEU A 180 10.19 21.45 -5.51
C LEU A 180 11.64 21.10 -5.90
N VAL A 181 12.33 20.33 -5.06
CA VAL A 181 13.73 19.94 -5.27
C VAL A 181 13.89 18.49 -5.69
N PHE A 182 12.89 17.68 -5.41
CA PHE A 182 12.88 16.27 -5.77
C PHE A 182 11.47 15.83 -6.14
N GLU A 183 11.36 15.03 -7.20
CA GLU A 183 10.13 14.37 -7.63
C GLU A 183 10.48 13.09 -8.37
N LYS A 184 9.87 11.99 -7.95
CA LYS A 184 9.94 10.68 -8.62
C LYS A 184 8.60 9.95 -8.54
N TYR A 185 8.39 9.05 -9.48
CA TYR A 185 7.27 8.12 -9.45
C TYR A 185 7.77 6.74 -9.10
N VAL A 186 7.15 6.14 -8.10
CA VAL A 186 7.53 4.83 -7.56
C VAL A 186 6.36 3.86 -7.78
N ASP A 187 6.62 2.81 -8.55
CA ASP A 187 5.65 1.75 -8.84
C ASP A 187 5.90 0.52 -7.95
N ASP A 188 7.15 0.33 -7.48
CA ASP A 188 7.52 -0.76 -6.58
C ASP A 188 7.04 -0.47 -5.17
N ARG A 189 6.16 -1.34 -4.67
CA ARG A 189 5.58 -1.23 -3.34
C ARG A 189 6.63 -1.37 -2.24
N THR A 190 7.56 -2.31 -2.37
CA THR A 190 8.61 -2.54 -1.37
C THR A 190 9.53 -1.32 -1.25
N LEU A 191 9.88 -0.72 -2.38
CA LEU A 191 10.63 0.52 -2.40
C LEU A 191 9.86 1.68 -1.75
N LEU A 192 8.56 1.82 -2.03
CA LEU A 192 7.72 2.83 -1.41
C LEU A 192 7.64 2.67 0.11
N GLU A 193 7.35 1.45 0.58
CA GLU A 193 7.31 1.14 2.01
C GLU A 193 8.67 1.44 2.67
N TYR A 194 9.78 1.07 2.00
CA TYR A 194 11.11 1.41 2.48
C TYR A 194 11.36 2.92 2.60
N LEU A 195 10.97 3.71 1.60
CA LEU A 195 11.14 5.17 1.65
C LEU A 195 10.38 5.79 2.84
N ILE A 196 9.16 5.30 3.11
CA ILE A 196 8.37 5.73 4.26
C ILE A 196 9.05 5.30 5.57
N LEU A 197 9.50 4.04 5.66
CA LEU A 197 10.23 3.54 6.83
C LEU A 197 11.48 4.37 7.11
N ASN A 198 12.27 4.61 6.07
CA ASN A 198 13.51 5.38 6.17
C ASN A 198 13.25 6.80 6.68
N GLU A 199 12.25 7.48 6.14
CA GLU A 199 11.86 8.82 6.61
C GLU A 199 11.45 8.83 8.07
N VAL A 200 10.60 7.88 8.51
CA VAL A 200 10.12 7.83 9.90
C VAL A 200 11.24 7.45 10.86
N VAL A 201 12.03 6.43 10.54
CA VAL A 201 13.11 5.92 11.41
C VAL A 201 14.20 6.97 11.57
N CYS A 202 14.73 7.51 10.46
CA CYS A 202 15.81 8.49 10.50
C CYS A 202 15.37 9.78 11.19
N SER A 203 14.19 10.30 10.88
CA SER A 203 13.69 11.52 11.53
C SER A 203 13.42 11.32 13.02
N TYR A 204 12.93 10.14 13.44
CA TYR A 204 12.71 9.82 14.85
C TYR A 204 14.03 9.83 15.64
N PHE A 205 15.04 9.11 15.17
CA PHE A 205 16.31 9.03 15.88
C PHE A 205 17.11 10.34 15.82
N CYS A 206 17.01 11.10 14.74
CA CYS A 206 17.57 12.44 14.66
C CYS A 206 16.98 13.37 15.74
N VAL A 207 15.64 13.40 15.87
CA VAL A 207 14.96 14.19 16.92
C VAL A 207 15.34 13.70 18.32
N LEU A 208 15.43 12.40 18.52
CA LEU A 208 15.76 11.82 19.82
C LEU A 208 17.22 12.09 20.20
N ALA A 209 18.16 11.99 19.26
CA ALA A 209 19.56 12.33 19.43
C ALA A 209 19.73 13.80 19.82
N GLY A 210 19.04 14.71 19.15
CA GLY A 210 19.06 16.13 19.47
C GLY A 210 18.49 16.48 20.85
N LYS A 211 17.63 15.63 21.41
CA LYS A 211 17.05 15.83 22.75
C LYS A 211 17.82 15.18 23.88
N GLN A 212 18.43 14.02 23.66
CA GLN A 212 18.94 13.15 24.73
C GLN A 212 20.40 12.70 24.55
N HIS A 213 20.96 12.84 23.35
CA HIS A 213 22.28 12.36 23.01
C HIS A 213 23.15 13.47 22.40
N VAL A 214 23.26 14.58 23.16
CA VAL A 214 24.15 15.68 22.81
C VAL A 214 25.48 15.48 23.53
N LYS A 215 26.59 15.50 22.79
CA LYS A 215 27.95 15.39 23.33
C LYS A 215 28.30 16.61 24.19
N THR A 216 29.35 16.49 24.99
CA THR A 216 29.84 17.55 25.88
C THR A 216 30.24 18.81 25.14
N ASP A 217 30.59 18.73 23.87
CA ASP A 217 30.89 19.83 22.96
C ASP A 217 29.66 20.52 22.33
N GLY A 218 28.46 20.04 22.67
CA GLY A 218 27.18 20.58 22.19
C GLY A 218 26.74 20.03 20.84
N TYR A 219 27.48 19.09 20.23
CA TYR A 219 27.08 18.44 18.99
C TYR A 219 26.23 17.17 19.24
N ILE A 220 25.33 16.89 18.29
CA ILE A 220 24.53 15.64 18.30
C ILE A 220 25.48 14.43 18.17
N ASP A 221 25.19 13.36 18.92
CA ASP A 221 25.93 12.10 18.80
C ASP A 221 25.47 11.30 17.58
N MET A 222 26.09 11.60 16.44
CA MET A 222 25.80 10.96 15.15
C MET A 222 26.12 9.45 15.16
N ASP A 223 27.05 8.98 16.01
CA ASP A 223 27.38 7.56 16.09
C ASP A 223 26.25 6.79 16.79
N TRP A 224 25.68 7.39 17.85
CA TRP A 224 24.51 6.85 18.51
C TRP A 224 23.29 6.82 17.57
N GLU A 225 23.03 7.91 16.83
CA GLU A 225 21.93 8.02 15.86
C GLU A 225 22.02 6.92 14.81
N ARG A 226 23.13 6.80 14.08
CA ARG A 226 23.36 5.77 13.05
C ARG A 226 23.26 4.35 13.59
N LYS A 227 23.76 4.11 14.80
CA LYS A 227 23.62 2.80 15.45
C LYS A 227 22.16 2.48 15.71
N SER A 228 21.39 3.43 16.23
CA SER A 228 19.97 3.26 16.55
C SER A 228 19.14 3.01 15.29
N GLU A 229 19.41 3.73 14.20
CA GLU A 229 18.78 3.47 12.91
C GLU A 229 19.09 2.05 12.40
N LYS A 230 20.34 1.62 12.45
CA LYS A 230 20.75 0.29 12.05
C LYS A 230 20.08 -0.80 12.87
N ASP A 231 19.99 -0.61 14.19
CA ASP A 231 19.33 -1.55 15.10
C ASP A 231 17.81 -1.61 14.78
N ALA A 232 17.17 -0.49 14.45
CA ALA A 232 15.78 -0.43 14.04
C ALA A 232 15.54 -1.20 12.73
N PHE A 233 16.36 -0.98 11.70
CA PHE A 233 16.25 -1.73 10.45
C PHE A 233 16.57 -3.22 10.60
N ALA A 234 17.47 -3.59 11.53
CA ALA A 234 17.70 -4.98 11.89
C ALA A 234 16.46 -5.64 12.52
N ALA A 235 15.71 -4.91 13.33
CA ALA A 235 14.45 -5.37 13.93
C ALA A 235 13.30 -5.48 12.90
N ILE A 236 13.24 -4.56 11.95
CA ILE A 236 12.29 -4.59 10.83
C ILE A 236 12.54 -5.83 9.96
N GLY A 237 13.81 -6.11 9.62
CA GLY A 237 14.23 -7.26 8.82
C GLY A 237 14.26 -6.99 7.32
N ASP A 238 14.59 -8.05 6.55
CA ASP A 238 14.65 -7.96 5.09
C ASP A 238 13.26 -7.87 4.44
N PRO A 239 13.16 -7.21 3.28
CA PRO A 239 14.26 -6.65 2.46
C PRO A 239 14.73 -5.26 2.92
N TYR A 240 14.05 -4.61 3.85
CA TYR A 240 14.25 -3.21 4.22
C TYR A 240 15.61 -2.97 4.90
N LYS A 241 16.09 -3.94 5.68
CA LYS A 241 17.44 -3.89 6.27
C LYS A 241 18.52 -3.82 5.19
N THR A 242 18.44 -4.68 4.18
CA THR A 242 19.38 -4.70 3.05
C THR A 242 19.35 -3.36 2.31
N MET A 243 18.16 -2.83 2.03
CA MET A 243 18.00 -1.53 1.36
C MET A 243 18.64 -0.38 2.15
N TYR A 244 18.52 -0.41 3.49
CA TYR A 244 19.18 0.57 4.36
C TYR A 244 20.71 0.43 4.32
N GLU A 245 21.24 -0.79 4.41
CA GLU A 245 22.68 -1.07 4.37
C GLU A 245 23.32 -0.68 3.01
N GLU A 246 22.60 -0.83 1.91
CA GLU A 246 22.98 -0.38 0.57
C GLU A 246 22.90 1.15 0.41
N GLY A 247 22.31 1.84 1.38
CA GLY A 247 22.16 3.29 1.38
C GLY A 247 21.22 3.79 0.29
N ILE A 248 20.15 3.04 0.02
CA ILE A 248 19.08 3.50 -0.88
C ILE A 248 18.43 4.73 -0.25
N SER A 249 18.20 5.75 -1.06
CA SER A 249 17.56 6.99 -0.62
C SER A 249 16.80 7.62 -1.77
N ILE A 250 15.89 8.55 -1.44
CA ILE A 250 15.09 9.28 -2.44
C ILE A 250 15.96 9.99 -3.51
N PHE A 251 17.21 10.33 -3.18
CA PHE A 251 18.13 10.99 -4.11
C PHE A 251 18.94 10.00 -4.98
N LYS A 252 18.84 8.68 -4.71
CA LYS A 252 19.59 7.64 -5.42
C LYS A 252 18.71 6.67 -6.23
N ILE A 253 17.40 6.80 -6.17
CA ILE A 253 16.43 6.00 -6.93
C ILE A 253 16.12 6.57 -8.30
#